data_6acf0c980dda6d4dec069de9ae5aad0a
#
_entry.id   6acf0c980dda6d4dec069de9ae5aad0a
#
_cell.length_a   1.000
_cell.length_b   1.000
_cell.length_c   1.000
_cell.angle_alpha   90.00
_cell.angle_beta   90.00
_cell.angle_gamma   90.00
#
_symmetry.space_group_name_H-M   'P 1'
#
loop_
_entity.id
_entity.type
_entity.pdbx_description
1 polymer ?
#
loop_
_entity_poly.entity_id
_entity_poly.type
_entity_poly.pdbx_seq_one_letter_code
_entity_poly.pdbx_strand_id
1 'polypeptide(L)'
;KSTVSVNLALSLQAMGARVGILDADIYGPSVPHMMGTPARHADKSEDGSRILPAMHRGLPVMSVDFFVETGRAVIWRGPMIHKLLQQFLEDVEWGELDYLIVDLPPGTGDVQLSLSQLIPISGAVMVTTPQEVSIIDVVKGISMFKKVEIPLLGIVENMSYYECSKCGHHDEIFSHGGGKRLAQELGVQFLGELPLDARIRFGGDTGVPIVASSPDSEHARRFEAIA
;
A
#
# COMPACT_ATOMS: atom_id res chain seq x y z
N LYS A 1 -0.55 6.51 0.58
CA LYS A 1 -0.87 5.10 0.82
C LYS A 1 0.17 4.22 0.14
N SER A 2 0.28 4.23 -1.17
CA SER A 2 1.18 3.36 -1.95
C SER A 2 2.64 3.43 -1.50
N THR A 3 3.14 4.62 -1.12
CA THR A 3 4.47 4.76 -0.49
C THR A 3 4.59 3.92 0.77
N VAL A 4 3.54 3.87 1.60
CA VAL A 4 3.52 3.07 2.83
C VAL A 4 3.45 1.59 2.47
N SER A 5 2.55 1.19 1.57
CA SER A 5 2.38 -0.21 1.14
C SER A 5 3.68 -0.82 0.59
N VAL A 6 4.36 -0.09 -0.29
CA VAL A 6 5.62 -0.53 -0.91
C VAL A 6 6.74 -0.67 0.13
N ASN A 7 6.95 0.35 0.96
CA ASN A 7 8.02 0.29 1.96
C ASN A 7 7.71 -0.70 3.09
N LEU A 8 6.43 -0.88 3.47
CA LEU A 8 6.01 -1.91 4.43
C LEU A 8 6.30 -3.32 3.90
N ALA A 9 5.97 -3.59 2.62
CA ALA A 9 6.27 -4.89 1.99
C ALA A 9 7.77 -5.19 2.00
N LEU A 10 8.60 -4.19 1.66
CA LEU A 10 10.06 -4.32 1.70
C LEU A 10 10.62 -4.47 3.12
N SER A 11 10.02 -3.80 4.11
CA SER A 11 10.42 -3.95 5.52
C SER A 11 10.12 -5.35 6.04
N LEU A 12 8.92 -5.88 5.79
CA LEU A 12 8.55 -7.25 6.17
C LEU A 12 9.48 -8.28 5.50
N GLN A 13 9.81 -8.08 4.21
CA GLN A 13 10.78 -8.94 3.52
C GLN A 13 12.17 -8.86 4.15
N ALA A 14 12.65 -7.67 4.51
CA ALA A 14 13.94 -7.49 5.17
C ALA A 14 14.00 -8.19 6.55
N MET A 15 12.85 -8.33 7.20
CA MET A 15 12.69 -9.10 8.44
C MET A 15 12.60 -10.62 8.22
N GLY A 16 12.68 -11.08 6.97
CA GLY A 16 12.72 -12.50 6.59
C GLY A 16 11.39 -13.11 6.19
N ALA A 17 10.31 -12.33 6.09
CA ALA A 17 9.02 -12.82 5.63
C ALA A 17 8.98 -12.96 4.10
N ARG A 18 8.20 -13.92 3.60
CA ARG A 18 7.84 -14.06 2.18
C ARG A 18 6.65 -13.17 1.90
N VAL A 19 6.85 -12.11 1.14
CA VAL A 19 5.87 -11.05 0.95
C VAL A 19 5.55 -10.86 -0.52
N GLY A 20 4.26 -10.78 -0.85
CA GLY A 20 3.77 -10.33 -2.14
C GLY A 20 3.11 -8.95 -2.02
N ILE A 21 3.03 -8.23 -3.13
CA ILE A 21 2.31 -6.95 -3.19
C ILE A 21 1.34 -6.93 -4.37
N LEU A 22 0.07 -6.64 -4.06
CA LEU A 22 -1.00 -6.44 -5.03
C LEU A 22 -1.40 -4.97 -5.05
N ASP A 23 -1.17 -4.32 -6.18
CA ASP A 23 -1.73 -2.99 -6.46
C ASP A 23 -3.17 -3.15 -6.95
N ALA A 24 -4.10 -2.87 -6.08
CA ALA A 24 -5.53 -2.88 -6.35
C ALA A 24 -6.12 -1.48 -6.53
N ASP A 25 -5.29 -0.43 -6.61
CA ASP A 25 -5.74 0.91 -6.99
C ASP A 25 -5.96 0.98 -8.51
N ILE A 26 -7.15 0.53 -8.93
CA ILE A 26 -7.55 0.45 -10.32
C ILE A 26 -7.66 1.80 -11.03
N TYR A 27 -7.74 2.89 -10.28
CA TYR A 27 -7.88 4.24 -10.84
C TYR A 27 -6.55 4.94 -11.02
N GLY A 28 -5.55 4.59 -10.21
CA GLY A 28 -4.23 5.20 -10.25
C GLY A 28 -3.14 4.24 -9.79
N PRO A 29 -2.95 3.10 -10.51
CA PRO A 29 -1.94 2.12 -10.13
C PRO A 29 -0.56 2.76 -10.11
N SER A 30 0.17 2.56 -9.05
CA SER A 30 1.46 3.23 -8.83
C SER A 30 2.55 2.32 -8.27
N VAL A 31 2.18 1.16 -7.74
CA VAL A 31 3.13 0.22 -7.13
C VAL A 31 4.22 -0.24 -8.10
N PRO A 32 3.93 -0.63 -9.37
CA PRO A 32 4.97 -1.02 -10.31
C PRO A 32 6.00 0.09 -10.56
N HIS A 33 5.53 1.33 -10.73
CA HIS A 33 6.39 2.48 -10.90
C HIS A 33 7.26 2.73 -9.66
N MET A 34 6.64 2.76 -8.48
CA MET A 34 7.34 3.01 -7.21
C MET A 34 8.34 1.92 -6.84
N MET A 35 8.09 0.69 -7.27
CA MET A 35 9.01 -0.43 -7.10
C MET A 35 10.13 -0.45 -8.15
N GLY A 36 9.96 0.24 -9.28
CA GLY A 36 10.87 0.15 -10.43
C GLY A 36 10.74 -1.18 -11.17
N THR A 37 9.55 -1.78 -11.16
CA THR A 37 9.28 -3.05 -11.80
C THR A 37 9.40 -2.92 -13.32
N PRO A 38 10.26 -3.71 -13.99
CA PRO A 38 10.45 -3.59 -15.44
C PRO A 38 9.28 -4.14 -16.25
N ALA A 39 8.48 -5.03 -15.64
CA ALA A 39 7.34 -5.65 -16.29
C ALA A 39 6.24 -4.63 -16.59
N ARG A 40 5.75 -4.69 -17.82
CA ARG A 40 4.64 -3.85 -18.29
C ARG A 40 3.41 -4.66 -18.67
N HIS A 41 3.53 -5.99 -18.65
CA HIS A 41 2.46 -6.94 -18.95
C HIS A 41 2.57 -8.13 -18.00
N ALA A 42 1.43 -8.71 -17.68
CA ALA A 42 1.39 -9.96 -16.94
C ALA A 42 1.74 -11.11 -17.89
N ASP A 43 2.73 -11.90 -17.52
CA ASP A 43 3.07 -13.13 -18.22
C ASP A 43 2.15 -14.29 -17.79
N LYS A 44 2.13 -15.36 -18.57
CA LYS A 44 1.41 -16.58 -18.23
C LYS A 44 2.39 -17.74 -18.05
N SER A 45 1.99 -18.73 -17.24
CA SER A 45 2.68 -20.01 -17.14
C SER A 45 2.77 -20.71 -18.51
N GLU A 46 3.69 -21.64 -18.67
CA GLU A 46 3.91 -22.35 -19.94
C GLU A 46 2.65 -23.05 -20.47
N ASP A 47 1.82 -23.56 -19.57
CA ASP A 47 0.54 -24.19 -19.88
C ASP A 47 -0.61 -23.19 -20.05
N GLY A 48 -0.38 -21.90 -19.81
CA GLY A 48 -1.35 -20.81 -19.90
C GLY A 48 -2.41 -20.80 -18.79
N SER A 49 -2.31 -21.67 -17.79
CA SER A 49 -3.32 -21.83 -16.74
C SER A 49 -3.21 -20.79 -15.62
N ARG A 50 -2.04 -20.23 -15.39
CA ARG A 50 -1.75 -19.28 -14.32
C ARG A 50 -1.22 -17.95 -14.86
N ILE A 51 -1.39 -16.91 -14.07
CA ILE A 51 -0.81 -15.60 -14.30
C ILE A 51 0.46 -15.51 -13.46
N LEU A 52 1.60 -15.18 -14.09
CA LEU A 52 2.85 -15.02 -13.38
C LEU A 52 2.98 -13.58 -12.86
N PRO A 53 3.22 -13.39 -11.56
CA PRO A 53 3.51 -12.06 -11.04
C PRO A 53 4.89 -11.58 -11.52
N ALA A 54 5.05 -10.28 -11.65
CA ALA A 54 6.36 -9.71 -11.93
C ALA A 54 7.26 -9.86 -10.70
N MET A 55 8.35 -10.61 -10.83
CA MET A 55 9.33 -10.74 -9.75
C MET A 55 10.25 -9.53 -9.73
N HIS A 56 10.21 -8.76 -8.67
CA HIS A 56 11.10 -7.61 -8.50
C HIS A 56 11.59 -7.49 -7.05
N ARG A 57 12.89 -7.29 -6.87
CA ARG A 57 13.57 -7.26 -5.56
C ARG A 57 13.23 -8.44 -4.65
N GLY A 58 12.94 -9.60 -5.25
CA GLY A 58 12.58 -10.81 -4.51
C GLY A 58 11.10 -10.87 -4.06
N LEU A 59 10.27 -9.89 -4.43
CA LEU A 59 8.83 -9.91 -4.19
C LEU A 59 8.06 -10.19 -5.48
N PRO A 60 7.03 -11.05 -5.46
CA PRO A 60 6.01 -11.09 -6.48
C PRO A 60 5.14 -9.83 -6.41
N VAL A 61 5.04 -9.13 -7.55
CA VAL A 61 4.26 -7.89 -7.73
C VAL A 61 3.19 -8.13 -8.76
N MET A 62 1.95 -7.78 -8.45
CA MET A 62 0.84 -7.76 -9.39
C MET A 62 0.13 -6.43 -9.34
N SER A 63 -0.27 -5.92 -10.50
CA SER A 63 -1.00 -4.66 -10.62
C SER A 63 -1.98 -4.72 -11.77
N VAL A 64 -3.08 -3.97 -11.64
CA VAL A 64 -4.02 -3.75 -12.74
C VAL A 64 -3.33 -3.11 -13.95
N ASP A 65 -2.26 -2.34 -13.73
CA ASP A 65 -1.49 -1.69 -14.80
C ASP A 65 -0.89 -2.69 -15.81
N PHE A 66 -0.66 -3.93 -15.40
CA PHE A 66 -0.16 -5.00 -16.29
C PHE A 66 -1.19 -5.52 -17.29
N PHE A 67 -2.46 -5.15 -17.13
CA PHE A 67 -3.59 -5.57 -17.98
C PHE A 67 -4.16 -4.43 -18.83
N VAL A 68 -3.65 -3.22 -18.66
CA VAL A 68 -4.12 -2.03 -19.35
C VAL A 68 -3.03 -1.54 -20.31
N GLU A 69 -3.40 -1.33 -21.57
CA GLU A 69 -2.47 -0.72 -22.53
C GLU A 69 -2.13 0.71 -22.10
N THR A 70 -0.85 1.04 -22.13
CA THR A 70 -0.35 2.36 -21.73
C THR A 70 -1.10 3.50 -22.45
N GLY A 71 -1.65 4.42 -21.67
CA GLY A 71 -2.37 5.58 -22.19
C GLY A 71 -3.84 5.33 -22.54
N ARG A 72 -4.38 4.14 -22.26
CA ARG A 72 -5.79 3.82 -22.48
C ARG A 72 -6.57 3.94 -21.18
N ALA A 73 -7.62 4.78 -21.17
CA ALA A 73 -8.55 4.84 -20.05
C ALA A 73 -9.53 3.65 -20.12
N VAL A 74 -9.56 2.86 -19.08
CA VAL A 74 -10.55 1.77 -18.90
C VAL A 74 -11.64 2.23 -17.95
N ILE A 75 -12.89 2.10 -18.35
CA ILE A 75 -14.03 2.38 -17.49
C ILE A 75 -14.33 1.11 -16.68
N TRP A 76 -13.88 1.11 -15.44
CA TRP A 76 -14.12 0.00 -14.51
C TRP A 76 -15.53 0.06 -13.93
N ARG A 77 -16.26 -1.07 -13.98
CA ARG A 77 -17.57 -1.22 -13.34
C ARG A 77 -17.47 -2.28 -12.24
N GLY A 78 -18.28 -2.18 -11.20
CA GLY A 78 -18.23 -3.07 -10.02
C GLY A 78 -18.05 -4.57 -10.34
N PRO A 79 -18.87 -5.18 -11.23
CA PRO A 79 -18.69 -6.58 -11.59
C PRO A 79 -17.36 -6.92 -12.28
N MET A 80 -16.80 -5.98 -13.06
CA MET A 80 -15.49 -6.15 -13.69
C MET A 80 -14.37 -6.09 -12.65
N ILE A 81 -14.48 -5.18 -11.69
CA ILE A 81 -13.54 -5.04 -10.56
C ILE A 81 -13.53 -6.33 -9.76
N HIS A 82 -14.69 -6.84 -9.39
CA HIS A 82 -14.82 -8.08 -8.63
C HIS A 82 -14.15 -9.25 -9.34
N LYS A 83 -14.43 -9.43 -10.64
CA LYS A 83 -13.83 -10.50 -11.45
C LYS A 83 -12.31 -10.35 -11.56
N LEU A 84 -11.80 -9.13 -11.74
CA LEU A 84 -10.36 -8.88 -11.82
C LEU A 84 -9.65 -9.21 -10.50
N LEU A 85 -10.23 -8.77 -9.37
CA LEU A 85 -9.69 -9.09 -8.05
C LEU A 85 -9.71 -10.59 -7.78
N GLN A 86 -10.80 -11.28 -8.16
CA GLN A 86 -10.87 -12.72 -8.07
C GLN A 86 -9.75 -13.39 -8.86
N GLN A 87 -9.49 -12.96 -10.10
CA GLN A 87 -8.36 -13.46 -10.90
C GLN A 87 -7.01 -13.21 -10.23
N PHE A 88 -6.80 -12.04 -9.63
CA PHE A 88 -5.55 -11.74 -8.92
C PHE A 88 -5.34 -12.63 -7.69
N LEU A 89 -6.40 -13.04 -7.03
CA LEU A 89 -6.32 -13.89 -5.85
C LEU A 89 -6.21 -15.38 -6.19
N GLU A 90 -6.92 -15.83 -7.23
CA GLU A 90 -7.06 -17.25 -7.56
C GLU A 90 -6.12 -17.72 -8.67
N ASP A 91 -5.92 -16.89 -9.73
CA ASP A 91 -5.20 -17.30 -10.93
C ASP A 91 -3.71 -16.89 -10.91
N VAL A 92 -3.30 -15.94 -10.05
CA VAL A 92 -1.90 -15.53 -9.93
C VAL A 92 -1.11 -16.58 -9.16
N GLU A 93 0.08 -16.92 -9.68
CA GLU A 93 1.03 -17.82 -9.03
C GLU A 93 1.87 -17.09 -7.98
N TRP A 94 1.24 -16.79 -6.84
CA TRP A 94 1.90 -16.08 -5.75
C TRP A 94 3.01 -16.88 -5.06
N GLY A 95 3.00 -18.22 -5.18
CA GLY A 95 3.84 -19.09 -4.38
C GLY A 95 3.43 -19.12 -2.91
N GLU A 96 4.34 -19.54 -2.05
CA GLU A 96 4.11 -19.54 -0.61
C GLU A 96 4.44 -18.17 -0.02
N LEU A 97 3.43 -17.46 0.47
CA LEU A 97 3.57 -16.16 1.11
C LEU A 97 3.20 -16.23 2.59
N ASP A 98 3.92 -15.44 3.41
CA ASP A 98 3.54 -15.14 4.78
C ASP A 98 2.60 -13.92 4.83
N TYR A 99 2.79 -12.97 3.88
CA TYR A 99 1.96 -11.77 3.74
C TYR A 99 1.69 -11.43 2.27
N LEU A 100 0.46 -11.06 1.97
CA LEU A 100 0.08 -10.36 0.74
C LEU A 100 -0.36 -8.95 1.11
N ILE A 101 0.44 -7.95 0.80
CA ILE A 101 0.10 -6.54 1.00
C ILE A 101 -0.75 -6.08 -0.18
N VAL A 102 -1.95 -5.59 0.12
CA VAL A 102 -2.88 -5.10 -0.89
C VAL A 102 -2.98 -3.58 -0.78
N ASP A 103 -2.49 -2.87 -1.79
CA ASP A 103 -2.64 -1.41 -1.89
C ASP A 103 -3.99 -1.05 -2.48
N LEU A 104 -4.84 -0.40 -1.68
CA LEU A 104 -6.23 -0.12 -1.99
C LEU A 104 -6.42 1.32 -2.50
N PRO A 105 -7.37 1.55 -3.42
CA PRO A 105 -7.76 2.89 -3.81
C PRO A 105 -8.26 3.71 -2.61
N PRO A 106 -8.28 5.05 -2.73
CA PRO A 106 -8.88 5.90 -1.70
C PRO A 106 -10.39 5.68 -1.58
N GLY A 107 -10.91 5.91 -0.38
CA GLY A 107 -12.35 5.88 -0.12
C GLY A 107 -12.90 4.52 0.28
N THR A 108 -14.20 4.32 0.05
CA THR A 108 -15.01 3.19 0.52
C THR A 108 -15.74 2.51 -0.64
N GLY A 109 -15.02 2.25 -1.73
CA GLY A 109 -15.59 1.81 -2.99
C GLY A 109 -15.70 0.29 -3.17
N ASP A 110 -15.98 -0.11 -4.41
CA ASP A 110 -16.25 -1.50 -4.80
C ASP A 110 -15.04 -2.44 -4.58
N VAL A 111 -13.82 -1.92 -4.63
CA VAL A 111 -12.59 -2.72 -4.44
C VAL A 111 -12.54 -3.31 -3.04
N GLN A 112 -12.73 -2.47 -2.01
CA GLN A 112 -12.71 -2.89 -0.61
C GLN A 112 -13.82 -3.90 -0.30
N LEU A 113 -15.04 -3.65 -0.81
CA LEU A 113 -16.16 -4.55 -0.65
C LEU A 113 -15.94 -5.88 -1.37
N SER A 114 -15.42 -5.84 -2.60
CA SER A 114 -15.13 -7.07 -3.35
C SER A 114 -14.07 -7.93 -2.66
N LEU A 115 -12.98 -7.32 -2.17
CA LEU A 115 -11.95 -8.05 -1.45
C LEU A 115 -12.48 -8.71 -0.18
N SER A 116 -13.33 -8.01 0.60
CA SER A 116 -13.94 -8.58 1.81
C SER A 116 -14.85 -9.78 1.55
N GLN A 117 -15.39 -9.89 0.34
CA GLN A 117 -16.23 -11.02 -0.09
C GLN A 117 -15.42 -12.18 -0.66
N LEU A 118 -14.24 -11.91 -1.21
CA LEU A 118 -13.42 -12.91 -1.91
C LEU A 118 -12.49 -13.67 -0.96
N ILE A 119 -11.94 -13.00 0.05
CA ILE A 119 -10.96 -13.61 0.96
C ILE A 119 -11.17 -13.13 2.41
N PRO A 120 -10.81 -13.97 3.40
CA PRO A 120 -10.70 -13.54 4.78
C PRO A 120 -9.48 -12.59 4.92
N ILE A 121 -9.74 -11.30 5.04
CA ILE A 121 -8.68 -10.29 5.23
C ILE A 121 -8.23 -10.32 6.69
N SER A 122 -6.93 -10.55 6.92
CA SER A 122 -6.34 -10.64 8.27
C SER A 122 -6.42 -9.31 9.03
N GLY A 123 -6.36 -8.19 8.32
CA GLY A 123 -6.56 -6.87 8.90
C GLY A 123 -6.22 -5.73 7.96
N ALA A 124 -6.59 -4.52 8.35
CA ALA A 124 -6.36 -3.30 7.60
C ALA A 124 -5.47 -2.32 8.38
N VAL A 125 -4.48 -1.74 7.71
CA VAL A 125 -3.70 -0.60 8.17
C VAL A 125 -4.28 0.66 7.55
N MET A 126 -4.72 1.60 8.38
CA MET A 126 -5.23 2.88 7.91
C MET A 126 -4.10 3.89 7.79
N VAL A 127 -3.98 4.51 6.63
CA VAL A 127 -2.97 5.54 6.37
C VAL A 127 -3.66 6.88 6.19
N THR A 128 -3.27 7.84 7.02
CA THR A 128 -3.78 9.22 6.98
C THR A 128 -2.64 10.23 6.89
N THR A 129 -2.96 11.48 6.61
CA THR A 129 -2.13 12.65 6.92
C THR A 129 -2.73 13.38 8.12
N PRO A 130 -2.00 14.31 8.78
CA PRO A 130 -2.53 15.00 9.98
C PRO A 130 -3.77 15.87 9.74
N GLN A 131 -4.03 16.24 8.48
CA GLN A 131 -5.12 17.18 8.12
C GLN A 131 -6.50 16.63 8.45
N GLU A 132 -7.38 17.47 8.97
CA GLU A 132 -8.77 17.12 9.31
C GLU A 132 -9.52 16.48 8.14
N VAL A 133 -9.33 16.99 6.91
CA VAL A 133 -9.99 16.43 5.71
C VAL A 133 -9.59 14.97 5.50
N SER A 134 -8.30 14.64 5.67
CA SER A 134 -7.80 13.26 5.56
C SER A 134 -8.36 12.37 6.69
N ILE A 135 -8.43 12.90 7.90
CA ILE A 135 -9.00 12.18 9.05
C ILE A 135 -10.48 11.83 8.81
N ILE A 136 -11.28 12.78 8.31
CA ILE A 136 -12.69 12.55 7.98
C ILE A 136 -12.86 11.38 6.99
N ASP A 137 -12.02 11.32 5.96
CA ASP A 137 -12.10 10.25 4.97
C ASP A 137 -11.65 8.89 5.53
N VAL A 138 -10.63 8.88 6.38
CA VAL A 138 -10.18 7.67 7.06
C VAL A 138 -11.25 7.14 8.02
N VAL A 139 -11.96 7.99 8.75
CA VAL A 139 -13.08 7.59 9.62
C VAL A 139 -14.18 6.88 8.82
N LYS A 140 -14.50 7.34 7.60
CA LYS A 140 -15.46 6.64 6.72
C LYS A 140 -14.94 5.25 6.33
N GLY A 141 -13.64 5.15 5.96
CA GLY A 141 -12.99 3.87 5.65
C GLY A 141 -13.04 2.90 6.83
N ILE A 142 -12.71 3.36 8.03
CA ILE A 142 -12.78 2.57 9.27
C ILE A 142 -14.21 2.07 9.52
N SER A 143 -15.21 2.94 9.34
CA SER A 143 -16.61 2.56 9.51
C SER A 143 -17.03 1.48 8.53
N MET A 144 -16.53 1.51 7.30
CA MET A 144 -16.78 0.47 6.31
C MET A 144 -16.10 -0.85 6.72
N PHE A 145 -14.81 -0.84 7.06
CA PHE A 145 -14.11 -2.05 7.48
C PHE A 145 -14.75 -2.71 8.71
N LYS A 146 -15.23 -1.93 9.67
CA LYS A 146 -16.01 -2.44 10.81
C LYS A 146 -17.31 -3.14 10.37
N LYS A 147 -18.02 -2.61 9.35
CA LYS A 147 -19.27 -3.20 8.84
C LYS A 147 -19.03 -4.53 8.12
N VAL A 148 -17.89 -4.71 7.49
CA VAL A 148 -17.51 -5.95 6.80
C VAL A 148 -16.60 -6.84 7.67
N GLU A 149 -16.54 -6.55 8.98
CA GLU A 149 -15.84 -7.33 10.00
C GLU A 149 -14.34 -7.52 9.75
N ILE A 150 -13.68 -6.57 9.06
CA ILE A 150 -12.24 -6.58 8.87
C ILE A 150 -11.57 -5.95 10.09
N PRO A 151 -10.65 -6.66 10.76
CA PRO A 151 -9.90 -6.13 11.88
C PRO A 151 -9.06 -4.90 11.49
N LEU A 152 -9.01 -3.90 12.37
CA LEU A 152 -8.10 -2.77 12.21
C LEU A 152 -6.81 -3.08 12.98
N LEU A 153 -5.69 -3.19 12.25
CA LEU A 153 -4.37 -3.42 12.85
C LEU A 153 -3.83 -2.14 13.47
N GLY A 154 -4.13 -1.00 12.87
CA GLY A 154 -3.75 0.30 13.41
C GLY A 154 -3.76 1.42 12.38
N ILE A 155 -3.26 2.58 12.83
CA ILE A 155 -3.19 3.81 12.03
C ILE A 155 -1.74 4.25 11.86
N VAL A 156 -1.35 4.59 10.62
CA VAL A 156 -0.09 5.25 10.28
C VAL A 156 -0.38 6.69 9.89
N GLU A 157 0.30 7.64 10.50
CA GLU A 157 0.27 9.05 10.09
C GLU A 157 1.42 9.32 9.13
N ASN A 158 1.11 9.53 7.86
CA ASN A 158 2.08 9.85 6.83
C ASN A 158 2.16 11.37 6.62
N MET A 159 3.34 11.88 6.23
CA MET A 159 3.61 13.32 6.09
C MET A 159 3.32 14.08 7.40
N SER A 160 3.65 13.46 8.54
CA SER A 160 3.35 13.97 9.87
C SER A 160 4.08 15.27 10.18
N TYR A 161 5.29 15.40 9.69
CA TYR A 161 6.14 16.61 9.83
C TYR A 161 7.15 16.66 8.68
N TYR A 162 7.71 17.84 8.47
CA TYR A 162 8.86 18.06 7.60
C TYR A 162 10.09 18.35 8.45
N GLU A 163 11.22 17.73 8.12
CA GLU A 163 12.50 18.02 8.71
C GLU A 163 13.41 18.72 7.69
N CYS A 164 13.86 19.92 8.02
CA CYS A 164 14.75 20.68 7.15
C CYS A 164 16.12 20.00 7.05
N SER A 165 16.50 19.59 5.85
CA SER A 165 17.80 18.92 5.60
C SER A 165 19.03 19.78 5.85
N LYS A 166 18.87 21.11 6.04
CA LYS A 166 19.97 22.05 6.31
C LYS A 166 20.19 22.33 7.78
N CYS A 167 19.14 22.42 8.57
CA CYS A 167 19.22 22.84 9.96
C CYS A 167 18.50 21.92 10.96
N GLY A 168 17.84 20.85 10.49
CA GLY A 168 17.10 19.92 11.35
C GLY A 168 15.83 20.51 11.97
N HIS A 169 15.40 21.72 11.55
CA HIS A 169 14.15 22.29 12.03
C HIS A 169 12.96 21.44 11.61
N HIS A 170 12.11 21.11 12.58
CA HIS A 170 10.85 20.40 12.34
C HIS A 170 9.73 21.40 12.10
N ASP A 171 8.97 21.21 11.02
CA ASP A 171 7.82 22.03 10.66
C ASP A 171 6.59 21.12 10.43
N GLU A 172 5.49 21.48 11.09
CA GLU A 172 4.22 20.75 11.03
C GLU A 172 3.35 21.30 9.89
N ILE A 173 3.83 21.21 8.64
CA ILE A 173 3.22 21.80 7.43
C ILE A 173 1.73 21.45 7.31
N PHE A 174 1.35 20.22 7.65
CA PHE A 174 -0.01 19.70 7.58
C PHE A 174 -0.68 19.54 8.95
N SER A 175 -0.22 20.25 10.00
CA SER A 175 -0.52 19.93 11.39
C SER A 175 0.18 18.64 11.83
N HIS A 176 -0.07 18.17 13.05
CA HIS A 176 0.59 17.00 13.63
C HIS A 176 -0.33 16.23 14.57
N GLY A 177 -0.16 14.89 14.61
CA GLY A 177 -0.79 14.03 15.61
C GLY A 177 -2.29 13.76 15.40
N GLY A 178 -2.87 14.12 14.24
CA GLY A 178 -4.28 13.83 13.92
C GLY A 178 -4.58 12.34 13.89
N GLY A 179 -3.69 11.54 13.25
CA GLY A 179 -3.81 10.09 13.22
C GLY A 179 -3.63 9.45 14.59
N LYS A 180 -2.74 9.99 15.43
CA LYS A 180 -2.53 9.50 16.80
C LYS A 180 -3.76 9.76 17.67
N ARG A 181 -4.37 10.95 17.59
CA ARG A 181 -5.63 11.26 18.28
C ARG A 181 -6.74 10.32 17.84
N LEU A 182 -6.91 10.12 16.52
CA LEU A 182 -7.89 9.21 15.97
C LEU A 182 -7.70 7.77 16.48
N ALA A 183 -6.47 7.27 16.55
CA ALA A 183 -6.16 5.95 17.07
C ALA A 183 -6.61 5.82 18.54
N GLN A 184 -6.34 6.82 19.36
CA GLN A 184 -6.76 6.86 20.76
C GLN A 184 -8.29 6.89 20.91
N GLU A 185 -8.98 7.73 20.13
CA GLU A 185 -10.46 7.82 20.15
C GLU A 185 -11.14 6.51 19.76
N LEU A 186 -10.54 5.77 18.83
CA LEU A 186 -11.09 4.50 18.34
C LEU A 186 -10.64 3.27 19.12
N GLY A 187 -9.68 3.43 20.04
CA GLY A 187 -9.09 2.32 20.79
C GLY A 187 -8.28 1.35 19.91
N VAL A 188 -7.69 1.85 18.80
CA VAL A 188 -6.82 1.07 17.90
C VAL A 188 -5.37 1.49 18.06
N GLN A 189 -4.44 0.64 17.60
CA GLN A 189 -3.02 0.92 17.72
C GLN A 189 -2.60 2.10 16.81
N PHE A 190 -1.80 3.02 17.33
CA PHE A 190 -1.04 3.96 16.53
C PHE A 190 0.28 3.30 16.15
N LEU A 191 0.45 2.94 14.89
CA LEU A 191 1.61 2.18 14.40
C LEU A 191 2.85 3.04 14.24
N GLY A 192 2.66 4.33 13.96
CA GLY A 192 3.78 5.26 13.84
C GLY A 192 3.50 6.43 12.91
N GLU A 193 4.49 7.30 12.83
CA GLU A 193 4.48 8.48 11.99
C GLU A 193 5.65 8.49 11.01
N LEU A 194 5.39 9.00 9.81
CA LEU A 194 6.36 9.09 8.72
C LEU A 194 6.51 10.56 8.30
N PRO A 195 7.74 11.04 8.10
CA PRO A 195 7.97 12.42 7.69
C PRO A 195 7.59 12.69 6.25
N LEU A 196 7.31 13.94 5.93
CA LEU A 196 7.38 14.46 4.58
C LEU A 196 8.86 14.70 4.24
N ASP A 197 9.46 13.78 3.47
CA ASP A 197 10.89 13.85 3.13
C ASP A 197 11.12 13.65 1.63
N ALA A 198 12.02 14.48 1.08
CA ALA A 198 12.36 14.45 -0.33
C ALA A 198 12.99 13.10 -0.76
N ARG A 199 13.69 12.40 0.13
CA ARG A 199 14.32 11.10 -0.16
C ARG A 199 13.27 9.99 -0.31
N ILE A 200 12.22 10.02 0.52
CA ILE A 200 11.08 9.09 0.40
C ILE A 200 10.37 9.31 -0.93
N ARG A 201 10.07 10.58 -1.28
CA ARG A 201 9.48 10.94 -2.57
C ARG A 201 10.37 10.50 -3.72
N PHE A 202 11.66 10.88 -3.70
CA PHE A 202 12.60 10.55 -4.77
C PHE A 202 12.72 9.04 -4.98
N GLY A 203 12.76 8.25 -3.90
CA GLY A 203 12.77 6.80 -3.98
C GLY A 203 11.54 6.24 -4.72
N GLY A 204 10.35 6.76 -4.43
CA GLY A 204 9.13 6.39 -5.14
C GLY A 204 9.13 6.79 -6.61
N ASP A 205 9.61 8.02 -6.93
CA ASP A 205 9.67 8.53 -8.31
C ASP A 205 10.69 7.77 -9.18
N THR A 206 11.77 7.28 -8.59
CA THR A 206 12.85 6.58 -9.30
C THR A 206 12.75 5.06 -9.27
N GLY A 207 11.72 4.51 -8.62
CA GLY A 207 11.53 3.07 -8.50
C GLY A 207 12.50 2.38 -7.53
N VAL A 208 13.11 3.14 -6.61
CA VAL A 208 14.02 2.60 -5.59
C VAL A 208 13.57 3.09 -4.21
N PRO A 209 12.55 2.46 -3.60
CA PRO A 209 11.99 2.86 -2.32
C PRO A 209 13.04 3.02 -1.23
N ILE A 210 12.78 3.90 -0.24
CA ILE A 210 13.77 4.30 0.77
C ILE A 210 14.29 3.11 1.59
N VAL A 211 13.46 2.11 1.86
CA VAL A 211 13.87 0.86 2.54
C VAL A 211 14.90 0.08 1.73
N ALA A 212 14.79 0.09 0.40
CA ALA A 212 15.73 -0.58 -0.48
C ALA A 212 16.99 0.27 -0.77
N SER A 213 16.83 1.60 -0.94
CA SER A 213 17.94 2.49 -1.30
C SER A 213 18.84 2.87 -0.13
N SER A 214 18.28 2.90 1.08
CA SER A 214 18.98 3.36 2.28
C SER A 214 18.47 2.61 3.52
N PRO A 215 18.73 1.28 3.63
CA PRO A 215 18.15 0.42 4.68
C PRO A 215 18.55 0.87 6.09
N ASP A 216 19.74 1.43 6.27
CA ASP A 216 20.23 1.91 7.56
C ASP A 216 19.76 3.33 7.93
N SER A 217 18.95 3.96 7.07
CA SER A 217 18.45 5.32 7.33
C SER A 217 17.39 5.32 8.44
N GLU A 218 17.24 6.46 9.09
CA GLU A 218 16.16 6.66 10.07
C GLU A 218 14.78 6.43 9.45
N HIS A 219 14.59 6.81 8.19
CA HIS A 219 13.33 6.60 7.48
C HIS A 219 13.04 5.12 7.26
N ALA A 220 14.04 4.32 6.86
CA ALA A 220 13.87 2.87 6.71
C ALA A 220 13.50 2.23 8.06
N ARG A 221 14.19 2.60 9.14
CA ARG A 221 13.86 2.12 10.50
C ARG A 221 12.45 2.49 10.95
N ARG A 222 11.89 3.63 10.51
CA ARG A 222 10.50 3.98 10.81
C ARG A 222 9.51 3.04 10.11
N PHE A 223 9.77 2.69 8.84
CA PHE A 223 8.95 1.69 8.15
C PHE A 223 9.10 0.30 8.76
N GLU A 224 10.30 -0.08 9.18
CA GLU A 224 10.56 -1.34 9.88
C GLU A 224 9.83 -1.41 11.24
N ALA A 225 9.78 -0.30 11.98
CA ALA A 225 9.04 -0.24 13.23
C ALA A 225 7.51 -0.33 13.06
N ILE A 226 6.99 0.00 11.88
CA ILE A 226 5.57 -0.16 11.53
C ILE A 226 5.28 -1.60 11.09
N ALA A 227 6.26 -2.27 10.48
CA ALA A 227 6.16 -3.64 9.98
C ALA A 227 6.12 -4.67 11.12
#